data_054cc86fc11eb923b3d00e41d34005f8
#
_entry.id   054cc86fc11eb923b3d00e41d34005f8
#
_cell.length_a   1.000
_cell.length_b   1.000
_cell.length_c   1.000
_cell.angle_alpha   90.00
_cell.angle_beta   90.00
_cell.angle_gamma   90.00
#
_symmetry.space_group_name_H-M   'P 1'
#
loop_
_entity.id
_entity.type
_entity.pdbx_description
1 polymer ?
#
loop_
_entity_poly.entity_id
_entity_poly.type
_entity_poly.pdbx_seq_one_letter_code
_entity_poly.pdbx_strand_id
1 'polypeptide(L)'
;MRFYIFIYFFLFVFSCKQFKPKTEEVKNVKPRLDSLFFEPSKKPIEKKPLISKLELNLIEKGLVNVQDLDSSILIDIKYSSTDNFMQEDMYGNFNKAYLQKNVAEKVVKAQQFLKEINPELSLLIYDAVRPRHIQQKMWNALDMPISEKIKFVSNPKNGSLHNFGAAVDLTLASLTGEALDMGTAFDYIGELAYPTLEMQNLKAGLLTQKQIENRKLLRKVMYQAGFFNIQTEWWHFNSCYRKEARELYDIVE
;
A
#
# COMPACT_ATOMS: atom_id res chain seq x y z
N MET A 1 9.91 -49.16 34.38
CA MET A 1 11.10 -48.83 33.60
C MET A 1 11.42 -47.37 33.88
N ARG A 2 12.50 -47.08 34.61
CA ARG A 2 12.93 -45.72 34.99
C ARG A 2 13.90 -45.23 33.95
N PHE A 3 13.61 -44.11 33.25
CA PHE A 3 14.55 -43.42 32.37
C PHE A 3 15.28 -42.36 33.15
N TYR A 4 16.59 -42.49 33.23
CA TYR A 4 17.52 -41.47 33.79
C TYR A 4 17.86 -40.44 32.70
N ILE A 5 17.62 -39.17 33.02
CA ILE A 5 18.06 -38.02 32.18
C ILE A 5 19.46 -37.61 32.66
N PHE A 6 20.45 -37.74 31.79
CA PHE A 6 21.79 -37.21 32.01
C PHE A 6 21.85 -35.75 31.58
N ILE A 7 22.12 -34.87 32.53
CA ILE A 7 22.41 -33.47 32.31
C ILE A 7 23.92 -33.28 32.18
N TYR A 8 24.41 -32.89 31.01
CA TYR A 8 25.80 -32.51 30.80
C TYR A 8 25.97 -31.02 31.15
N PHE A 9 26.78 -30.74 32.18
CA PHE A 9 27.26 -29.43 32.54
C PHE A 9 28.53 -29.13 31.78
N PHE A 10 28.51 -28.12 30.88
CA PHE A 10 29.72 -27.62 30.21
C PHE A 10 30.26 -26.43 31.03
N LEU A 11 31.40 -26.63 31.67
CA LEU A 11 32.16 -25.59 32.34
C LEU A 11 33.01 -24.84 31.29
N PHE A 12 32.66 -23.58 31.05
CA PHE A 12 33.52 -22.67 30.27
C PHE A 12 34.54 -22.01 31.24
N VAL A 13 35.82 -22.33 31.07
CA VAL A 13 36.92 -21.67 31.75
C VAL A 13 37.32 -20.43 30.99
N PHE A 14 37.05 -19.25 31.54
CA PHE A 14 37.56 -17.98 31.01
C PHE A 14 39.01 -17.76 31.41
N SER A 15 39.92 -17.75 30.43
CA SER A 15 41.32 -17.37 30.61
C SER A 15 41.45 -15.86 30.47
N CYS A 16 41.70 -15.16 31.57
CA CYS A 16 42.05 -13.75 31.59
C CYS A 16 43.52 -13.57 31.15
N LYS A 17 43.76 -13.01 29.96
CA LYS A 17 45.06 -12.45 29.58
C LYS A 17 45.11 -10.99 30.03
N GLN A 18 46.03 -10.72 30.96
CA GLN A 18 46.39 -9.37 31.40
C GLN A 18 47.10 -8.61 30.28
N PHE A 19 46.56 -7.47 29.87
CA PHE A 19 47.22 -6.52 28.98
C PHE A 19 47.96 -5.49 29.82
N LYS A 20 49.32 -5.40 29.66
CA LYS A 20 50.13 -4.33 30.21
C LYS A 20 50.10 -3.13 29.26
N PRO A 21 49.89 -1.90 29.74
CA PRO A 21 49.96 -0.73 28.87
C PRO A 21 51.43 -0.36 28.60
N LYS A 22 51.76 -0.12 27.34
CA LYS A 22 52.99 0.51 26.89
C LYS A 22 52.86 2.02 27.05
N THR A 23 53.72 2.62 27.86
CA THR A 23 53.89 4.07 27.94
C THR A 23 54.65 4.55 26.72
N GLU A 24 54.06 5.35 25.86
CA GLU A 24 54.74 6.15 24.84
C GLU A 24 54.97 7.57 25.35
N GLU A 25 56.20 8.04 25.18
CA GLU A 25 56.65 9.40 25.54
C GLU A 25 55.91 10.47 24.74
N VAL A 26 55.32 11.41 25.43
CA VAL A 26 54.66 12.60 24.85
C VAL A 26 55.75 13.61 24.46
N LYS A 27 56.07 13.71 23.16
CA LYS A 27 56.86 14.83 22.62
C LYS A 27 56.04 16.10 22.60
N ASN A 28 56.55 17.09 23.31
CA ASN A 28 56.02 18.44 23.44
C ASN A 28 56.01 19.15 22.06
N VAL A 29 54.81 19.29 21.44
CA VAL A 29 54.61 20.08 20.22
C VAL A 29 53.87 21.36 20.62
N LYS A 30 54.53 22.52 20.47
CA LYS A 30 53.88 23.84 20.67
C LYS A 30 52.68 24.00 19.72
N PRO A 31 51.55 24.53 20.19
CA PRO A 31 50.41 24.78 19.30
C PRO A 31 50.71 25.98 18.39
N ARG A 32 50.67 25.74 17.10
CA ARG A 32 50.67 26.77 16.06
C ARG A 32 49.27 27.32 15.95
N LEU A 33 49.08 28.56 16.34
CA LEU A 33 47.81 29.29 16.28
C LEU A 33 47.59 29.77 14.83
N ASP A 34 47.10 28.87 13.96
CA ASP A 34 46.62 29.24 12.64
C ASP A 34 45.11 29.37 12.73
N SER A 35 44.64 30.52 12.39
CA SER A 35 43.25 31.00 12.36
C SER A 35 42.29 29.97 11.74
N LEU A 36 41.47 29.32 12.57
CA LEU A 36 40.30 28.60 12.13
C LEU A 36 39.23 29.55 11.68
N PHE A 37 39.25 29.91 10.41
CA PHE A 37 38.04 30.41 9.75
C PHE A 37 37.06 29.28 9.66
N PHE A 38 36.08 29.24 10.55
CA PHE A 38 34.88 28.41 10.40
C PHE A 38 34.11 28.93 9.20
N GLU A 39 34.24 28.32 8.03
CA GLU A 39 33.23 28.46 6.99
C GLU A 39 31.93 27.87 7.51
N PRO A 40 30.80 28.61 7.50
CA PRO A 40 29.53 28.03 7.87
C PRO A 40 29.21 26.93 6.86
N SER A 41 29.12 25.69 7.33
CA SER A 41 28.68 24.55 6.53
C SER A 41 27.34 24.91 5.89
N LYS A 42 27.32 25.11 4.57
CA LYS A 42 26.09 25.20 3.82
C LYS A 42 25.33 23.91 4.09
N LYS A 43 24.25 23.98 4.90
CA LYS A 43 23.30 22.87 5.01
C LYS A 43 22.94 22.44 3.60
N PRO A 44 22.91 21.11 3.29
CA PRO A 44 22.45 20.64 2.01
C PRO A 44 21.07 21.25 1.77
N ILE A 45 20.87 21.95 0.66
CA ILE A 45 19.54 22.36 0.23
C ILE A 45 18.83 21.03 -0.04
N GLU A 46 17.90 20.67 0.82
CA GLU A 46 16.98 19.56 0.56
C GLU A 46 16.30 19.85 -0.78
N LYS A 47 16.75 19.15 -1.83
CA LYS A 47 16.07 19.23 -3.12
C LYS A 47 14.69 18.65 -2.88
N LYS A 48 13.66 19.53 -2.84
CA LYS A 48 12.26 19.12 -2.88
C LYS A 48 12.13 18.07 -3.97
N PRO A 49 11.57 16.88 -3.69
CA PRO A 49 11.48 15.83 -4.70
C PRO A 49 10.80 16.38 -5.93
N LEU A 50 11.39 16.14 -7.10
CA LEU A 50 10.86 16.63 -8.37
C LEU A 50 9.51 15.93 -8.58
N ILE A 51 8.41 16.70 -8.61
CA ILE A 51 7.07 16.18 -8.90
C ILE A 51 7.11 15.55 -10.30
N SER A 52 6.65 14.30 -10.42
CA SER A 52 6.65 13.60 -11.69
C SER A 52 5.70 14.26 -12.70
N LYS A 53 5.95 14.07 -14.01
CA LYS A 53 5.04 14.60 -15.05
C LYS A 53 3.62 14.04 -14.91
N LEU A 54 3.48 12.78 -14.52
CA LEU A 54 2.19 12.17 -14.23
C LEU A 54 1.49 12.90 -13.09
N GLU A 55 2.19 13.12 -11.99
CA GLU A 55 1.63 13.77 -10.80
C GLU A 55 1.19 15.21 -11.10
N LEU A 56 1.99 15.99 -11.86
CA LEU A 56 1.59 17.32 -12.32
C LEU A 56 0.28 17.26 -13.13
N ASN A 57 0.16 16.32 -14.06
CA ASN A 57 -1.06 16.15 -14.85
C ASN A 57 -2.28 15.78 -13.98
N LEU A 58 -2.10 14.96 -12.95
CA LEU A 58 -3.18 14.60 -12.00
C LEU A 58 -3.65 15.84 -11.22
N ILE A 59 -2.70 16.65 -10.73
CA ILE A 59 -3.00 17.90 -10.00
C ILE A 59 -3.72 18.90 -10.92
N GLU A 60 -3.25 19.08 -12.15
CA GLU A 60 -3.88 19.96 -13.15
C GLU A 60 -5.33 19.54 -13.47
N LYS A 61 -5.62 18.22 -13.42
CA LYS A 61 -6.98 17.66 -13.57
C LYS A 61 -7.81 17.74 -12.28
N GLY A 62 -7.30 18.34 -11.23
CA GLY A 62 -8.01 18.52 -9.95
C GLY A 62 -8.05 17.30 -9.03
N LEU A 63 -7.28 16.25 -9.33
CA LEU A 63 -7.14 15.12 -8.42
C LEU A 63 -6.27 15.53 -7.23
N VAL A 64 -6.54 14.92 -6.08
CA VAL A 64 -5.80 15.15 -4.83
C VAL A 64 -5.19 13.85 -4.31
N ASN A 65 -4.00 13.92 -3.74
CA ASN A 65 -3.42 12.79 -3.02
C ASN A 65 -4.15 12.61 -1.69
N VAL A 66 -4.62 11.39 -1.43
CA VAL A 66 -5.42 11.06 -0.23
C VAL A 66 -4.67 11.38 1.06
N GLN A 67 -3.34 11.15 1.12
CA GLN A 67 -2.53 11.42 2.31
C GLN A 67 -2.35 12.91 2.62
N ASP A 68 -2.60 13.81 1.66
CA ASP A 68 -2.62 15.26 1.91
C ASP A 68 -3.88 15.69 2.70
N LEU A 69 -4.95 14.87 2.66
CA LEU A 69 -6.17 15.07 3.43
C LEU A 69 -6.15 14.34 4.77
N ASP A 70 -5.59 13.13 4.82
CA ASP A 70 -5.43 12.34 6.03
C ASP A 70 -4.16 11.46 5.94
N SER A 71 -3.09 11.90 6.60
CA SER A 71 -1.80 11.21 6.60
C SER A 71 -1.79 9.89 7.38
N SER A 72 -2.85 9.57 8.14
CA SER A 72 -3.00 8.30 8.83
C SER A 72 -3.41 7.14 7.92
N ILE A 73 -3.88 7.44 6.69
CA ILE A 73 -4.18 6.45 5.68
C ILE A 73 -2.88 5.93 5.08
N LEU A 74 -2.71 4.61 5.11
CA LEU A 74 -1.50 3.95 4.62
C LEU A 74 -1.59 3.70 3.11
N ILE A 75 -0.44 3.67 2.44
CA ILE A 75 -0.33 3.46 0.99
C ILE A 75 0.72 2.38 0.70
N ASP A 76 0.36 1.41 -0.13
CA ASP A 76 1.23 0.40 -0.70
C ASP A 76 0.79 0.16 -2.15
N ILE A 77 1.10 1.12 -3.03
CA ILE A 77 0.67 1.06 -4.44
C ILE A 77 1.32 -0.15 -5.12
N LYS A 78 0.54 -1.20 -5.29
CA LYS A 78 1.01 -2.50 -5.78
C LYS A 78 1.59 -2.42 -7.20
N TYR A 79 1.05 -1.58 -8.05
CA TYR A 79 1.54 -1.39 -9.41
C TYR A 79 2.80 -0.51 -9.52
N SER A 80 3.30 0.02 -8.39
CA SER A 80 4.63 0.67 -8.28
C SER A 80 5.73 -0.30 -7.82
N SER A 81 5.47 -1.58 -7.92
CA SER A 81 6.42 -2.66 -7.63
C SER A 81 6.08 -3.89 -8.48
N THR A 82 6.77 -4.99 -8.28
CA THR A 82 6.45 -6.28 -8.92
C THR A 82 5.43 -7.11 -8.12
N ASP A 83 4.94 -6.61 -6.97
CA ASP A 83 3.95 -7.29 -6.12
C ASP A 83 2.51 -7.05 -6.62
N ASN A 84 2.24 -7.48 -7.86
CA ASN A 84 0.93 -7.43 -8.53
C ASN A 84 0.81 -8.59 -9.53
N PHE A 85 -0.38 -8.81 -10.10
CA PHE A 85 -0.63 -9.92 -11.01
C PHE A 85 0.19 -9.87 -12.31
N MET A 86 0.69 -8.67 -12.70
CA MET A 86 1.54 -8.47 -13.85
C MET A 86 3.00 -8.83 -13.60
N GLN A 87 3.42 -8.92 -12.31
CA GLN A 87 4.81 -9.08 -11.88
C GLN A 87 5.76 -8.02 -12.49
N GLU A 88 5.22 -6.83 -12.82
CA GLU A 88 5.94 -5.70 -13.37
C GLU A 88 5.66 -4.42 -12.60
N ASP A 89 6.68 -3.56 -12.46
CA ASP A 89 6.49 -2.18 -12.05
C ASP A 89 5.86 -1.39 -13.19
N MET A 90 4.59 -1.02 -13.02
CA MET A 90 3.78 -0.34 -14.03
C MET A 90 3.83 1.19 -13.89
N TYR A 91 4.09 1.68 -12.68
CA TYR A 91 4.01 3.10 -12.34
C TYR A 91 5.38 3.76 -12.09
N GLY A 92 6.46 2.97 -12.01
CA GLY A 92 7.79 3.46 -11.66
C GLY A 92 7.81 4.12 -10.28
N ASN A 93 8.34 5.32 -10.17
CA ASN A 93 8.44 6.04 -8.89
C ASN A 93 7.12 6.67 -8.41
N PHE A 94 5.98 6.40 -9.08
CA PHE A 94 4.68 6.95 -8.67
C PHE A 94 4.04 6.05 -7.61
N ASN A 95 4.14 6.47 -6.36
CA ASN A 95 3.69 5.72 -5.17
C ASN A 95 2.70 6.50 -4.30
N LYS A 96 1.81 7.29 -4.93
CA LYS A 96 0.80 8.11 -4.26
C LYS A 96 -0.60 7.73 -4.71
N ALA A 97 -1.58 7.88 -3.83
CA ALA A 97 -2.98 7.61 -4.11
C ALA A 97 -3.73 8.89 -4.48
N TYR A 98 -3.80 9.19 -5.79
CA TYR A 98 -4.58 10.29 -6.30
C TYR A 98 -6.01 9.86 -6.64
N LEU A 99 -6.99 10.63 -6.22
CA LEU A 99 -8.42 10.46 -6.50
C LEU A 99 -9.07 11.79 -6.83
N GLN A 100 -10.25 11.80 -7.43
CA GLN A 100 -11.10 12.99 -7.47
C GLN A 100 -11.30 13.51 -6.04
N LYS A 101 -11.32 14.83 -5.85
CA LYS A 101 -11.35 15.43 -4.52
C LYS A 101 -12.49 14.90 -3.64
N ASN A 102 -13.72 14.86 -4.18
CA ASN A 102 -14.87 14.33 -3.46
C ASN A 102 -14.79 12.81 -3.18
N VAL A 103 -14.05 12.06 -3.99
CA VAL A 103 -13.79 10.63 -3.78
C VAL A 103 -12.75 10.43 -2.67
N ALA A 104 -11.67 11.22 -2.69
CA ALA A 104 -10.68 11.23 -1.61
C ALA A 104 -11.29 11.60 -0.25
N GLU A 105 -12.19 12.60 -0.21
CA GLU A 105 -12.95 12.97 1.00
C GLU A 105 -13.82 11.82 1.53
N LYS A 106 -14.40 10.99 0.64
CA LYS A 106 -15.11 9.77 1.05
C LYS A 106 -14.14 8.74 1.67
N VAL A 107 -12.92 8.58 1.12
CA VAL A 107 -11.91 7.67 1.73
C VAL A 107 -11.52 8.13 3.13
N VAL A 108 -11.33 9.45 3.32
CA VAL A 108 -11.08 10.02 4.66
C VAL A 108 -12.23 9.73 5.63
N LYS A 109 -13.49 9.84 5.19
CA LYS A 109 -14.65 9.46 6.02
C LYS A 109 -14.64 7.97 6.37
N ALA A 110 -14.28 7.08 5.43
CA ALA A 110 -14.15 5.66 5.70
C ALA A 110 -13.07 5.38 6.77
N GLN A 111 -11.95 6.09 6.70
CA GLN A 111 -10.89 6.02 7.72
C GLN A 111 -11.42 6.47 9.09
N GLN A 112 -12.16 7.56 9.17
CA GLN A 112 -12.77 8.03 10.41
C GLN A 112 -13.72 6.98 11.01
N PHE A 113 -14.62 6.40 10.20
CA PHE A 113 -15.51 5.32 10.65
C PHE A 113 -14.73 4.08 11.10
N LEU A 114 -13.61 3.75 10.44
CA LEU A 114 -12.74 2.67 10.88
C LEU A 114 -12.13 2.96 12.25
N LYS A 115 -11.61 4.17 12.46
CA LYS A 115 -11.01 4.60 13.73
C LYS A 115 -12.00 4.62 14.90
N GLU A 116 -13.26 4.95 14.64
CA GLU A 116 -14.35 4.85 15.63
C GLU A 116 -14.61 3.40 16.06
N ILE A 117 -14.48 2.43 15.16
CA ILE A 117 -14.70 1.00 15.44
C ILE A 117 -13.45 0.35 16.06
N ASN A 118 -12.29 0.63 15.49
CA ASN A 118 -11.00 0.10 15.94
C ASN A 118 -9.86 1.09 15.66
N PRO A 119 -9.39 1.85 16.65
CA PRO A 119 -8.33 2.85 16.49
C PRO A 119 -6.97 2.26 16.11
N GLU A 120 -6.73 0.95 16.35
CA GLU A 120 -5.48 0.26 16.03
C GLU A 120 -5.38 -0.15 14.55
N LEU A 121 -6.45 0.05 13.75
CA LEU A 121 -6.45 -0.25 12.33
C LEU A 121 -6.40 1.02 11.48
N SER A 122 -5.91 0.88 10.26
CA SER A 122 -5.93 1.89 9.22
C SER A 122 -6.38 1.28 7.89
N LEU A 123 -6.92 2.11 7.00
CA LEU A 123 -7.03 1.76 5.59
C LEU A 123 -5.62 1.71 4.98
N LEU A 124 -5.38 0.75 4.10
CA LEU A 124 -4.16 0.60 3.31
C LEU A 124 -4.54 0.54 1.83
N ILE A 125 -4.19 1.56 1.06
CA ILE A 125 -4.54 1.69 -0.35
C ILE A 125 -3.53 0.95 -1.21
N TYR A 126 -4.03 0.09 -2.10
CA TYR A 126 -3.27 -0.70 -3.07
C TYR A 126 -3.26 -0.09 -4.48
N ASP A 127 -4.38 0.54 -4.89
CA ASP A 127 -4.48 1.30 -6.15
C ASP A 127 -5.56 2.38 -6.05
N ALA A 128 -5.37 3.46 -6.83
CA ALA A 128 -6.30 4.59 -6.85
C ALA A 128 -6.55 5.03 -8.30
N VAL A 129 -6.09 6.22 -8.72
CA VAL A 129 -6.12 6.57 -10.13
C VAL A 129 -5.20 5.68 -10.94
N ARG A 130 -5.72 5.08 -12.01
CA ARG A 130 -4.95 4.25 -12.96
C ARG A 130 -5.04 4.90 -14.33
N PRO A 131 -3.94 5.44 -14.89
CA PRO A 131 -3.96 5.97 -16.26
C PRO A 131 -4.44 4.94 -17.28
N ARG A 132 -5.18 5.38 -18.30
CA ARG A 132 -5.76 4.47 -19.28
C ARG A 132 -4.71 3.68 -20.08
N HIS A 133 -3.55 4.26 -20.34
CA HIS A 133 -2.46 3.54 -21.00
C HIS A 133 -1.93 2.36 -20.14
N ILE A 134 -1.91 2.48 -18.81
CA ILE A 134 -1.58 1.37 -17.90
C ILE A 134 -2.66 0.29 -17.96
N GLN A 135 -3.94 0.68 -17.91
CA GLN A 135 -5.07 -0.24 -18.10
C GLN A 135 -4.96 -0.99 -19.44
N GLN A 136 -4.52 -0.32 -20.51
CA GLN A 136 -4.30 -0.93 -21.83
C GLN A 136 -3.14 -1.95 -21.80
N LYS A 137 -2.06 -1.63 -21.07
CA LYS A 137 -0.93 -2.55 -20.90
C LYS A 137 -1.38 -3.82 -20.17
N MET A 138 -2.12 -3.70 -19.06
CA MET A 138 -2.71 -4.81 -18.32
C MET A 138 -3.61 -5.68 -19.22
N TRP A 139 -4.51 -5.03 -19.98
CA TRP A 139 -5.42 -5.72 -20.89
C TRP A 139 -4.68 -6.52 -21.96
N ASN A 140 -3.60 -6.00 -22.51
CA ASN A 140 -2.82 -6.65 -23.54
C ASN A 140 -2.02 -7.86 -23.00
N ALA A 141 -1.58 -7.78 -21.76
CA ALA A 141 -0.78 -8.83 -21.13
C ALA A 141 -1.58 -10.08 -20.75
N LEU A 142 -2.90 -9.95 -20.55
CA LEU A 142 -3.74 -11.10 -20.28
C LEU A 142 -3.92 -11.93 -21.56
N ASP A 143 -3.30 -13.12 -21.63
CA ASP A 143 -3.46 -14.06 -22.75
C ASP A 143 -4.68 -14.98 -22.50
N MET A 144 -5.87 -14.42 -22.71
CA MET A 144 -7.14 -15.11 -22.56
C MET A 144 -8.23 -14.49 -23.45
N PRO A 145 -9.36 -15.20 -23.71
CA PRO A 145 -10.50 -14.65 -24.44
C PRO A 145 -11.05 -13.37 -23.79
N ILE A 146 -11.60 -12.46 -24.61
CA ILE A 146 -12.17 -11.18 -24.12
C ILE A 146 -13.24 -11.41 -23.05
N SER A 147 -14.08 -12.45 -23.19
CA SER A 147 -15.08 -12.82 -22.20
C SER A 147 -14.55 -13.14 -20.81
N GLU A 148 -13.29 -13.59 -20.75
CA GLU A 148 -12.60 -13.85 -19.49
C GLU A 148 -11.85 -12.61 -19.00
N LYS A 149 -11.16 -11.88 -19.91
CA LYS A 149 -10.43 -10.64 -19.57
C LYS A 149 -11.29 -9.63 -18.81
N ILE A 150 -12.54 -9.43 -19.26
CA ILE A 150 -13.47 -8.46 -18.67
C ILE A 150 -13.85 -8.76 -17.20
N LYS A 151 -13.58 -9.97 -16.72
CA LYS A 151 -13.81 -10.36 -15.32
C LYS A 151 -12.73 -9.81 -14.39
N PHE A 152 -11.53 -9.48 -14.92
CA PHE A 152 -10.34 -9.10 -14.16
C PHE A 152 -9.88 -7.67 -14.49
N VAL A 153 -9.96 -7.28 -15.76
CA VAL A 153 -9.52 -5.96 -16.22
C VAL A 153 -10.62 -5.37 -17.09
N SER A 154 -11.12 -4.20 -16.74
CA SER A 154 -12.11 -3.49 -17.57
C SER A 154 -11.51 -3.17 -18.93
N ASN A 155 -12.32 -3.29 -20.00
CA ASN A 155 -11.89 -2.95 -21.35
C ASN A 155 -11.47 -1.46 -21.42
N PRO A 156 -10.22 -1.14 -21.79
CA PRO A 156 -9.70 0.24 -21.81
C PRO A 156 -10.49 1.18 -22.71
N LYS A 157 -11.13 0.66 -23.78
CA LYS A 157 -12.02 1.44 -24.65
C LYS A 157 -13.22 2.02 -23.91
N ASN A 158 -13.72 1.30 -22.90
CA ASN A 158 -14.85 1.72 -22.08
C ASN A 158 -14.43 2.57 -20.88
N GLY A 159 -13.17 2.54 -20.50
CA GLY A 159 -12.64 3.08 -19.27
C GLY A 159 -13.02 2.25 -18.04
N SER A 160 -12.14 2.25 -17.04
CA SER A 160 -12.38 1.77 -15.67
C SER A 160 -12.71 2.97 -14.78
N LEU A 161 -13.39 2.77 -13.65
CA LEU A 161 -13.57 3.85 -12.68
C LEU A 161 -12.26 4.33 -12.08
N HIS A 162 -11.22 3.50 -12.04
CA HIS A 162 -9.84 3.93 -11.73
C HIS A 162 -9.30 4.95 -12.73
N ASN A 163 -9.65 4.84 -14.02
CA ASN A 163 -9.20 5.81 -15.03
C ASN A 163 -9.81 7.21 -14.83
N PHE A 164 -10.89 7.31 -14.09
CA PHE A 164 -11.52 8.58 -13.70
C PHE A 164 -11.10 9.08 -12.31
N GLY A 165 -10.26 8.32 -11.59
CA GLY A 165 -9.97 8.59 -10.18
C GLY A 165 -11.20 8.44 -9.27
N ALA A 166 -12.16 7.57 -9.66
CA ALA A 166 -13.45 7.38 -9.01
C ALA A 166 -13.63 5.97 -8.40
N ALA A 167 -12.57 5.19 -8.33
CA ALA A 167 -12.50 3.90 -7.63
C ALA A 167 -11.20 3.79 -6.83
N VAL A 168 -11.20 2.92 -5.83
CA VAL A 168 -10.06 2.62 -4.99
C VAL A 168 -10.00 1.14 -4.66
N ASP A 169 -8.80 0.55 -4.72
CA ASP A 169 -8.49 -0.78 -4.23
C ASP A 169 -7.75 -0.64 -2.90
N LEU A 170 -8.26 -1.32 -1.85
CA LEU A 170 -7.69 -1.14 -0.51
C LEU A 170 -8.01 -2.32 0.41
N THR A 171 -7.31 -2.35 1.55
CA THR A 171 -7.51 -3.31 2.62
C THR A 171 -7.50 -2.62 3.99
N LEU A 172 -7.61 -3.41 5.05
CA LEU A 172 -7.35 -3.00 6.43
C LEU A 172 -5.94 -3.45 6.83
N ALA A 173 -5.24 -2.60 7.58
CA ALA A 173 -3.92 -2.91 8.11
C ALA A 173 -3.76 -2.44 9.56
N SER A 174 -2.78 -2.99 10.27
CA SER A 174 -2.30 -2.43 11.53
C SER A 174 -1.69 -1.04 11.30
N LEU A 175 -1.44 -0.28 12.36
CA LEU A 175 -0.76 1.02 12.27
C LEU A 175 0.70 0.91 11.78
N THR A 176 1.28 -0.30 11.81
CA THR A 176 2.62 -0.59 11.28
C THR A 176 2.61 -0.98 9.81
N GLY A 177 1.42 -1.03 9.16
CA GLY A 177 1.28 -1.34 7.73
C GLY A 177 1.10 -2.83 7.43
N GLU A 178 0.97 -3.69 8.44
CA GLU A 178 0.71 -5.11 8.24
C GLU A 178 -0.76 -5.33 7.86
N ALA A 179 -1.01 -5.79 6.62
CA ALA A 179 -2.35 -6.02 6.12
C ALA A 179 -3.05 -7.16 6.89
N LEU A 180 -4.35 -6.99 7.17
CA LEU A 180 -5.15 -8.06 7.74
C LEU A 180 -5.37 -9.17 6.71
N ASP A 181 -5.39 -10.42 7.19
CA ASP A 181 -5.68 -11.57 6.35
C ASP A 181 -7.12 -11.52 5.81
N MET A 182 -7.24 -11.37 4.51
CA MET A 182 -8.51 -11.34 3.75
C MET A 182 -8.82 -12.68 3.06
N GLY A 183 -7.98 -13.71 3.25
CA GLY A 183 -8.14 -15.05 2.66
C GLY A 183 -7.64 -15.19 1.23
N THR A 184 -7.36 -14.09 0.54
CA THR A 184 -6.64 -14.05 -0.73
C THR A 184 -5.73 -12.84 -0.77
N ALA A 185 -4.69 -12.91 -1.59
CA ALA A 185 -3.91 -11.72 -1.94
C ALA A 185 -4.78 -10.70 -2.71
N PHE A 186 -4.29 -9.47 -2.82
CA PHE A 186 -4.76 -8.50 -3.81
C PHE A 186 -4.58 -9.07 -5.22
N ASP A 187 -5.42 -8.70 -6.16
CA ASP A 187 -5.42 -9.19 -7.56
C ASP A 187 -5.58 -10.72 -7.72
N TYR A 188 -6.03 -11.43 -6.69
CA TYR A 188 -6.30 -12.87 -6.82
C TYR A 188 -7.40 -13.13 -7.86
N ILE A 189 -7.02 -13.86 -8.92
CA ILE A 189 -7.91 -14.24 -10.02
C ILE A 189 -8.69 -15.50 -9.64
N GLY A 190 -9.92 -15.39 -9.17
CA GLY A 190 -10.76 -16.54 -8.86
C GLY A 190 -11.88 -16.26 -7.86
N GLU A 191 -12.80 -17.23 -7.75
CA GLU A 191 -14.04 -17.13 -6.97
C GLU A 191 -13.81 -16.95 -5.47
N LEU A 192 -12.64 -17.30 -4.97
CA LEU A 192 -12.27 -17.10 -3.56
C LEU A 192 -12.19 -15.61 -3.19
N ALA A 193 -11.96 -14.72 -4.17
CA ALA A 193 -11.99 -13.26 -3.99
C ALA A 193 -13.41 -12.68 -3.97
N TYR A 194 -14.44 -13.44 -4.39
CA TYR A 194 -15.79 -12.92 -4.63
C TYR A 194 -16.56 -12.69 -3.32
N PRO A 195 -16.97 -11.45 -3.02
CA PRO A 195 -17.80 -11.14 -1.84
C PRO A 195 -19.11 -11.93 -1.81
N THR A 196 -19.67 -12.24 -2.98
CA THR A 196 -20.93 -12.98 -3.13
C THR A 196 -20.83 -14.45 -2.73
N LEU A 197 -19.60 -15.03 -2.74
CA LEU A 197 -19.36 -16.45 -2.46
C LEU A 197 -18.74 -16.71 -1.08
N GLU A 198 -18.56 -15.68 -0.25
CA GLU A 198 -17.90 -15.78 1.07
C GLU A 198 -18.52 -16.87 1.96
N MET A 199 -19.85 -16.92 2.04
CA MET A 199 -20.53 -17.91 2.89
C MET A 199 -20.45 -19.33 2.33
N GLN A 200 -20.39 -19.49 1.00
CA GLN A 200 -20.14 -20.77 0.36
C GLN A 200 -18.71 -21.24 0.65
N ASN A 201 -17.73 -20.35 0.48
CA ASN A 201 -16.32 -20.62 0.73
C ASN A 201 -16.03 -20.93 2.21
N LEU A 202 -16.74 -20.26 3.13
CA LEU A 202 -16.67 -20.59 4.56
C LEU A 202 -17.17 -22.02 4.83
N LYS A 203 -18.33 -22.41 4.29
CA LYS A 203 -18.88 -23.75 4.46
C LYS A 203 -17.98 -24.82 3.87
N ALA A 204 -17.26 -24.51 2.79
CA ALA A 204 -16.28 -25.40 2.16
C ALA A 204 -14.91 -25.42 2.89
N GLY A 205 -14.72 -24.63 3.94
CA GLY A 205 -13.44 -24.52 4.65
C GLY A 205 -12.33 -23.81 3.87
N LEU A 206 -12.68 -23.11 2.78
CA LEU A 206 -11.74 -22.34 1.93
C LEU A 206 -11.48 -20.93 2.45
N LEU A 207 -12.40 -20.37 3.23
CA LEU A 207 -12.24 -19.14 3.98
C LEU A 207 -12.51 -19.41 5.47
N THR A 208 -11.83 -18.67 6.34
CA THR A 208 -12.09 -18.66 7.78
C THR A 208 -13.13 -17.61 8.15
N GLN A 209 -13.76 -17.78 9.30
CA GLN A 209 -14.68 -16.79 9.88
C GLN A 209 -13.98 -15.43 10.06
N LYS A 210 -12.73 -15.42 10.50
CA LYS A 210 -11.95 -14.19 10.71
C LYS A 210 -11.68 -13.42 9.43
N GLN A 211 -11.35 -14.09 8.33
CA GLN A 211 -11.15 -13.49 7.02
C GLN A 211 -12.44 -12.82 6.53
N ILE A 212 -13.59 -13.48 6.72
CA ILE A 212 -14.90 -12.91 6.36
C ILE A 212 -15.23 -11.68 7.25
N GLU A 213 -14.93 -11.73 8.53
CA GLU A 213 -15.12 -10.60 9.45
C GLU A 213 -14.27 -9.39 9.02
N ASN A 214 -13.01 -9.60 8.64
CA ASN A 214 -12.12 -8.56 8.13
C ASN A 214 -12.71 -7.92 6.85
N ARG A 215 -13.15 -8.73 5.87
CA ARG A 215 -13.82 -8.24 4.65
C ARG A 215 -15.11 -7.48 4.96
N LYS A 216 -15.92 -7.97 5.90
CA LYS A 216 -17.15 -7.30 6.33
C LYS A 216 -16.88 -5.96 7.01
N LEU A 217 -15.83 -5.87 7.82
CA LEU A 217 -15.44 -4.60 8.45
C LEU A 217 -15.02 -3.58 7.39
N LEU A 218 -14.17 -3.99 6.42
CA LEU A 218 -13.78 -3.15 5.30
C LEU A 218 -15.01 -2.64 4.53
N ARG A 219 -15.89 -3.53 4.10
CA ARG A 219 -17.14 -3.14 3.39
C ARG A 219 -18.02 -2.22 4.22
N LYS A 220 -18.14 -2.47 5.52
CA LYS A 220 -18.97 -1.64 6.41
C LYS A 220 -18.53 -0.18 6.38
N VAL A 221 -17.25 0.09 6.60
CA VAL A 221 -16.74 1.47 6.64
C VAL A 221 -16.77 2.14 5.27
N MET A 222 -16.50 1.38 4.20
CA MET A 222 -16.58 1.89 2.82
C MET A 222 -18.00 2.23 2.41
N TYR A 223 -18.99 1.38 2.75
CA TYR A 223 -20.40 1.64 2.45
C TYR A 223 -20.94 2.85 3.23
N GLN A 224 -20.56 2.99 4.51
CA GLN A 224 -20.91 4.18 5.30
C GLN A 224 -20.36 5.47 4.69
N ALA A 225 -19.20 5.40 4.03
CA ALA A 225 -18.59 6.53 3.34
C ALA A 225 -19.18 6.79 1.93
N GLY A 226 -20.13 5.96 1.47
CA GLY A 226 -20.82 6.12 0.18
C GLY A 226 -20.07 5.50 -1.00
N PHE A 227 -19.28 4.47 -0.77
CA PHE A 227 -18.77 3.57 -1.79
C PHE A 227 -19.66 2.34 -1.95
N PHE A 228 -19.44 1.58 -3.01
CA PHE A 228 -20.00 0.25 -3.18
C PHE A 228 -18.99 -0.70 -3.80
N ASN A 229 -19.02 -1.95 -3.34
CA ASN A 229 -18.12 -3.02 -3.76
C ASN A 229 -18.64 -3.68 -5.05
N ILE A 230 -17.77 -4.31 -5.83
CA ILE A 230 -18.16 -5.17 -6.95
C ILE A 230 -18.29 -6.64 -6.50
N GLN A 231 -18.86 -7.48 -7.38
CA GLN A 231 -19.19 -8.86 -7.02
C GLN A 231 -18.00 -9.82 -7.07
N THR A 232 -16.91 -9.45 -7.72
CA THR A 232 -15.77 -10.32 -8.05
C THR A 232 -14.50 -10.03 -7.27
N GLU A 233 -14.45 -8.89 -6.52
CA GLU A 233 -13.22 -8.43 -5.86
C GLU A 233 -13.57 -7.85 -4.50
N TRP A 234 -13.00 -8.38 -3.41
CA TRP A 234 -13.26 -7.91 -2.06
C TRP A 234 -12.59 -6.55 -1.77
N TRP A 235 -11.53 -6.21 -2.50
CA TRP A 235 -10.73 -4.99 -2.31
C TRP A 235 -11.24 -3.78 -3.09
N HIS A 236 -12.02 -3.97 -4.17
CA HIS A 236 -12.41 -2.91 -5.10
C HIS A 236 -13.69 -2.19 -4.68
N PHE A 237 -13.62 -0.86 -4.65
CA PHE A 237 -14.74 0.00 -4.27
C PHE A 237 -14.92 1.16 -5.24
N ASN A 238 -16.12 1.28 -5.78
CA ASN A 238 -16.57 2.35 -6.66
C ASN A 238 -17.23 3.48 -5.85
N SER A 239 -16.95 4.74 -6.20
CA SER A 239 -17.60 5.92 -5.59
C SER A 239 -18.87 6.36 -6.29
N CYS A 240 -19.08 5.94 -7.54
CA CYS A 240 -20.21 6.26 -8.40
C CYS A 240 -20.36 5.22 -9.51
N TYR A 241 -21.45 5.29 -10.28
CA TYR A 241 -21.61 4.45 -11.46
C TYR A 241 -20.82 5.01 -12.66
N ARG A 242 -20.48 4.14 -13.61
CA ARG A 242 -19.66 4.53 -14.80
C ARG A 242 -20.32 5.64 -15.64
N LYS A 243 -21.66 5.66 -15.73
CA LYS A 243 -22.38 6.73 -16.45
C LYS A 243 -22.11 8.08 -15.78
N GLU A 244 -22.27 8.13 -14.48
CA GLU A 244 -22.02 9.32 -13.65
C GLU A 244 -20.56 9.77 -13.72
N ALA A 245 -19.59 8.84 -13.65
CA ALA A 245 -18.18 9.17 -13.78
C ALA A 245 -17.84 9.85 -15.13
N ARG A 246 -18.48 9.43 -16.22
CA ARG A 246 -18.31 10.03 -17.55
C ARG A 246 -18.90 11.43 -17.67
N GLU A 247 -19.89 11.75 -16.88
CA GLU A 247 -20.53 13.07 -16.84
C GLU A 247 -19.75 14.04 -15.94
N LEU A 248 -19.06 13.54 -14.94
CA LEU A 248 -18.41 14.34 -13.90
C LEU A 248 -16.89 14.52 -14.10
N TYR A 249 -16.23 13.55 -14.72
CA TYR A 249 -14.77 13.48 -14.72
C TYR A 249 -14.17 13.12 -16.07
N ASP A 250 -13.01 13.68 -16.35
CA ASP A 250 -12.19 13.29 -17.49
C ASP A 250 -11.39 12.02 -17.19
N ILE A 251 -11.16 11.20 -18.22
CA ILE A 251 -10.24 10.08 -18.14
C ILE A 251 -8.79 10.58 -18.01
N VAL A 252 -8.06 9.97 -17.11
CA VAL A 252 -6.60 10.11 -17.02
C VAL A 252 -5.96 9.15 -18.03
N GLU A 253 -5.17 9.70 -18.96
CA GLU A 253 -4.51 8.97 -20.04
C GLU A 253 -3.19 8.33 -19.61
#